data_e5f59729caffcc8ae9a660bd3e591aa7
#
_entry.id   e5f59729caffcc8ae9a660bd3e591aa7
#
_cell.length_a   1.000
_cell.length_b   1.000
_cell.length_c   1.000
_cell.angle_alpha   90.00
_cell.angle_beta   90.00
_cell.angle_gamma   90.00
#
_symmetry.space_group_name_H-M   'P 1'
#
loop_
_entity.id
_entity.type
_entity.pdbx_description
1 polymer ?
#
loop_
_entity_poly.entity_id
_entity_poly.type
_entity_poly.pdbx_seq_one_letter_code
_entity_poly.pdbx_strand_id
1 'polypeptide(L)'
;MSAEISTYGKVVLAAAGPGDPELITVKTARYLQQADIVLTDRLVSNDILKEFVNPLAEIIYVGKQCRRGASTPQQTINGLMLQYAQNGKLVVRLKGGDVSIFSNILDELQVLAENKIPYEIIPGVTAALGAAACAAIPLTARGYATAVRLLTYYKSDIVSDQYWQELAATNDTLVFYMSAETVEGIVSKLIRYGVGRDKRIAVIEQATTPFQQVHTANIYDFNSQFGEMSFLSPSLVIIGKVVALHEQFAWLTNSAERQQYFKPVASLQNNINNNQQAHVSRA
;
A
#
# COMPACT_ATOMS: atom_id res chain seq x y z
N MET A 1 27.55 4.32 34.06
CA MET A 1 27.23 5.02 32.81
C MET A 1 25.78 5.49 32.92
N SER A 2 25.57 6.78 33.22
CA SER A 2 24.23 7.39 33.23
C SER A 2 23.72 7.42 31.80
N ALA A 3 22.60 6.76 31.55
CA ALA A 3 21.89 6.90 30.27
C ALA A 3 21.52 8.39 30.14
N GLU A 4 22.08 9.07 29.15
CA GLU A 4 21.59 10.40 28.75
C GLU A 4 20.12 10.21 28.41
N ILE A 5 19.25 10.85 29.20
CA ILE A 5 17.82 10.89 28.90
C ILE A 5 17.71 11.69 27.60
N SER A 6 17.43 11.02 26.51
CA SER A 6 17.18 11.69 25.23
C SER A 6 16.03 12.69 25.44
N THR A 7 16.31 13.98 25.23
CA THR A 7 15.31 15.03 25.27
C THR A 7 14.42 15.03 24.01
N TYR A 8 14.75 14.17 23.04
CA TYR A 8 13.98 13.99 21.82
C TYR A 8 12.73 13.15 22.07
N GLY A 9 11.68 13.46 21.34
CA GLY A 9 10.50 12.61 21.20
C GLY A 9 10.83 11.31 20.46
N LYS A 10 9.82 10.67 19.91
CA LYS A 10 9.94 9.36 19.23
C LYS A 10 9.22 9.40 17.89
N VAL A 11 9.77 8.72 16.88
CA VAL A 11 9.08 8.46 15.63
C VAL A 11 8.65 6.99 15.57
N VAL A 12 7.39 6.75 15.26
CA VAL A 12 6.83 5.42 15.04
C VAL A 12 6.48 5.26 13.57
N LEU A 13 7.19 4.39 12.86
CA LEU A 13 6.89 4.03 11.48
C LEU A 13 5.86 2.91 11.52
N ALA A 14 4.58 3.22 11.31
CA ALA A 14 3.47 2.33 11.55
C ALA A 14 2.69 1.99 10.29
N ALA A 15 2.29 0.73 10.17
CA ALA A 15 1.43 0.23 9.11
C ALA A 15 -0.04 0.45 9.45
N ALA A 16 -0.82 0.93 8.47
CA ALA A 16 -2.26 1.14 8.58
C ALA A 16 -3.09 -0.08 8.11
N GLY A 17 -2.45 -1.07 7.52
CA GLY A 17 -3.18 -2.17 6.88
C GLY A 17 -3.72 -1.80 5.48
N PRO A 18 -4.52 -2.70 4.87
CA PRO A 18 -4.89 -2.60 3.46
C PRO A 18 -6.08 -1.67 3.16
N GLY A 19 -6.80 -1.18 4.17
CA GLY A 19 -7.93 -0.27 3.99
C GLY A 19 -9.01 -0.38 5.04
N ASP A 20 -9.40 -1.60 5.39
CA ASP A 20 -10.35 -1.89 6.47
C ASP A 20 -9.76 -1.48 7.84
N PRO A 21 -10.45 -0.63 8.62
CA PRO A 21 -9.99 -0.22 9.95
C PRO A 21 -9.78 -1.38 10.93
N GLU A 22 -10.54 -2.45 10.84
CA GLU A 22 -10.40 -3.62 11.72
C GLU A 22 -9.14 -4.45 11.43
N LEU A 23 -8.47 -4.20 10.29
CA LEU A 23 -7.20 -4.85 9.94
C LEU A 23 -5.95 -4.07 10.40
N ILE A 24 -6.14 -3.00 11.18
CA ILE A 24 -5.04 -2.31 11.84
C ILE A 24 -4.51 -3.17 13.00
N THR A 25 -3.21 -3.10 13.28
CA THR A 25 -2.69 -3.79 14.47
C THR A 25 -3.06 -3.02 15.73
N VAL A 26 -3.36 -3.75 16.81
CA VAL A 26 -3.61 -3.16 18.14
C VAL A 26 -2.48 -2.22 18.57
N LYS A 27 -1.25 -2.54 18.19
CA LYS A 27 -0.09 -1.71 18.53
C LYS A 27 -0.10 -0.37 17.77
N THR A 28 -0.42 -0.39 16.49
CA THR A 28 -0.58 0.84 15.70
C THR A 28 -1.72 1.70 16.26
N ALA A 29 -2.88 1.11 16.56
CA ALA A 29 -4.02 1.82 17.13
C ALA A 29 -3.65 2.52 18.45
N ARG A 30 -2.94 1.84 19.35
CA ARG A 30 -2.46 2.43 20.62
C ARG A 30 -1.53 3.63 20.41
N TYR A 31 -0.62 3.57 19.43
CA TYR A 31 0.25 4.70 19.14
C TYR A 31 -0.51 5.87 18.51
N LEU A 32 -1.49 5.61 17.66
CA LEU A 32 -2.34 6.66 17.08
C LEU A 32 -3.14 7.41 18.16
N GLN A 33 -3.62 6.71 19.19
CA GLN A 33 -4.31 7.31 20.34
C GLN A 33 -3.40 8.19 21.22
N GLN A 34 -2.08 7.99 21.18
CA GLN A 34 -1.11 8.72 21.97
C GLN A 34 -0.33 9.76 21.14
N ALA A 35 -0.47 9.75 19.82
CA ALA A 35 0.28 10.60 18.93
C ALA A 35 0.02 12.09 19.19
N ASP A 36 1.09 12.90 19.13
CA ASP A 36 0.98 14.35 18.98
C ASP A 36 0.81 14.72 17.50
N ILE A 37 1.53 14.02 16.62
CA ILE A 37 1.59 14.28 15.18
C ILE A 37 1.38 12.97 14.42
N VAL A 38 0.52 12.97 13.41
CA VAL A 38 0.34 11.86 12.48
C VAL A 38 0.67 12.31 11.06
N LEU A 39 1.79 11.79 10.52
CA LEU A 39 2.15 12.00 9.12
C LEU A 39 1.60 10.84 8.30
N THR A 40 0.58 11.08 7.48
CA THR A 40 -0.17 10.01 6.80
C THR A 40 -0.12 10.09 5.27
N ASP A 41 -0.14 8.93 4.60
CA ASP A 41 -0.24 8.85 3.14
C ASP A 41 -1.70 8.83 2.67
N ARG A 42 -1.89 8.97 1.33
CA ARG A 42 -3.22 8.88 0.71
C ARG A 42 -3.88 7.50 0.78
N LEU A 43 -3.10 6.42 0.97
CA LEU A 43 -3.59 5.03 1.04
C LEU A 43 -3.98 4.62 2.46
N VAL A 44 -3.97 5.53 3.40
CA VAL A 44 -4.59 5.36 4.72
C VAL A 44 -6.05 5.81 4.62
N SER A 45 -6.98 4.96 5.06
CA SER A 45 -8.40 5.31 5.01
C SER A 45 -8.74 6.41 6.02
N ASN A 46 -9.73 7.23 5.65
CA ASN A 46 -10.24 8.25 6.57
C ASN A 46 -10.86 7.65 7.82
N ASP A 47 -11.42 6.45 7.69
CA ASP A 47 -12.09 5.79 8.80
C ASP A 47 -11.06 5.36 9.86
N ILE A 48 -9.87 4.88 9.46
CA ILE A 48 -8.74 4.66 10.37
C ILE A 48 -8.37 5.95 11.11
N LEU A 49 -8.27 7.07 10.39
CA LEU A 49 -7.89 8.35 11.01
C LEU A 49 -8.95 8.84 11.99
N LYS A 50 -10.22 8.71 11.67
CA LYS A 50 -11.33 9.13 12.55
C LYS A 50 -11.47 8.25 13.79
N GLU A 51 -11.25 6.95 13.65
CA GLU A 51 -11.50 5.98 14.71
C GLU A 51 -10.35 5.89 15.71
N PHE A 52 -9.11 5.93 15.22
CA PHE A 52 -7.96 5.62 16.06
C PHE A 52 -7.05 6.80 16.42
N VAL A 53 -7.09 7.91 15.66
CA VAL A 53 -6.19 9.02 15.96
C VAL A 53 -6.70 9.85 17.13
N ASN A 54 -5.79 10.21 18.04
CA ASN A 54 -6.07 11.15 19.12
C ASN A 54 -6.70 12.44 18.55
N PRO A 55 -7.88 12.87 19.03
CA PRO A 55 -8.52 14.10 18.55
C PRO A 55 -7.68 15.38 18.71
N LEU A 56 -6.69 15.36 19.60
CA LEU A 56 -5.76 16.48 19.83
C LEU A 56 -4.51 16.40 18.94
N ALA A 57 -4.30 15.30 18.20
CA ALA A 57 -3.16 15.16 17.32
C ALA A 57 -3.32 16.00 16.05
N GLU A 58 -2.22 16.59 15.59
CA GLU A 58 -2.15 17.21 14.28
C GLU A 58 -1.98 16.14 13.19
N ILE A 59 -2.87 16.11 12.19
CA ILE A 59 -2.79 15.19 11.07
C ILE A 59 -2.26 15.92 9.84
N ILE A 60 -1.11 15.50 9.34
CA ILE A 60 -0.43 16.06 8.17
C ILE A 60 -0.40 15.02 7.05
N TYR A 61 -0.99 15.35 5.92
CA TYR A 61 -0.97 14.48 4.74
C TYR A 61 0.32 14.69 3.94
N VAL A 62 1.12 13.62 3.81
CA VAL A 62 2.43 13.63 3.15
C VAL A 62 2.49 12.63 1.99
N GLY A 63 1.37 12.44 1.30
CA GLY A 63 1.22 11.43 0.26
C GLY A 63 2.13 11.65 -0.95
N LYS A 64 2.62 10.55 -1.52
CA LYS A 64 3.26 10.49 -2.83
C LYS A 64 2.26 9.91 -3.84
N GLN A 65 2.11 10.54 -5.00
CA GLN A 65 1.42 9.94 -6.14
C GLN A 65 2.46 9.57 -7.19
N CYS A 66 2.72 8.28 -7.36
CA CYS A 66 3.52 7.83 -8.48
C CYS A 66 2.94 8.40 -9.78
N ARG A 67 3.74 9.12 -10.57
CA ARG A 67 3.50 9.53 -11.97
C ARG A 67 2.60 10.74 -12.27
N ARG A 68 2.00 11.46 -11.31
CA ARG A 68 1.13 12.64 -11.62
C ARG A 68 1.62 13.97 -11.05
N GLY A 69 2.92 14.12 -10.81
CA GLY A 69 3.56 15.42 -10.50
C GLY A 69 3.27 16.03 -9.12
N ALA A 70 2.23 15.58 -8.42
CA ALA A 70 1.85 16.09 -7.11
C ALA A 70 2.28 15.11 -6.02
N SER A 71 3.52 15.23 -5.53
CA SER A 71 4.00 14.42 -4.40
C SER A 71 4.78 15.27 -3.44
N THR A 72 4.58 15.04 -2.14
CA THR A 72 5.47 15.63 -1.12
C THR A 72 6.88 15.06 -1.30
N PRO A 73 7.91 15.89 -1.52
CA PRO A 73 9.27 15.42 -1.63
C PRO A 73 9.69 14.61 -0.40
N GLN A 74 10.48 13.54 -0.58
CA GLN A 74 10.94 12.71 0.54
C GLN A 74 11.67 13.53 1.60
N GLN A 75 12.49 14.50 1.16
CA GLN A 75 13.21 15.41 2.05
C GLN A 75 12.28 16.22 2.96
N THR A 76 11.11 16.64 2.45
CA THR A 76 10.09 17.34 3.26
C THR A 76 9.51 16.40 4.32
N ILE A 77 9.19 15.16 3.96
CA ILE A 77 8.68 14.16 4.91
C ILE A 77 9.71 13.91 6.01
N ASN A 78 10.96 13.71 5.62
CA ASN A 78 12.08 13.49 6.54
C ASN A 78 12.29 14.70 7.47
N GLY A 79 12.23 15.93 6.92
CA GLY A 79 12.35 17.16 7.68
C GLY A 79 11.23 17.31 8.73
N LEU A 80 9.98 17.00 8.38
CA LEU A 80 8.86 17.04 9.32
C LEU A 80 9.05 16.03 10.47
N MET A 81 9.44 14.79 10.16
CA MET A 81 9.71 13.79 11.20
C MET A 81 10.78 14.28 12.19
N LEU A 82 11.90 14.82 11.68
CA LEU A 82 12.98 15.35 12.51
C LEU A 82 12.52 16.55 13.35
N GLN A 83 11.89 17.53 12.72
CA GLN A 83 11.45 18.75 13.37
C GLN A 83 10.54 18.45 14.57
N TYR A 84 9.52 17.62 14.39
CA TYR A 84 8.60 17.32 15.48
C TYR A 84 9.25 16.45 16.56
N ALA A 85 10.03 15.43 16.19
CA ALA A 85 10.71 14.57 17.15
C ALA A 85 11.76 15.36 17.97
N GLN A 86 12.51 16.27 17.36
CA GLN A 86 13.47 17.14 18.06
C GLN A 86 12.78 18.09 19.06
N ASN A 87 11.52 18.43 18.82
CA ASN A 87 10.69 19.20 19.75
C ASN A 87 9.96 18.32 20.80
N GLY A 88 10.42 17.08 21.02
CA GLY A 88 9.90 16.20 22.06
C GLY A 88 8.57 15.53 21.74
N LYS A 89 8.07 15.59 20.49
CA LYS A 89 6.77 15.06 20.09
C LYS A 89 6.80 13.55 19.77
N LEU A 90 5.70 12.86 20.06
CA LEU A 90 5.44 11.52 19.53
C LEU A 90 4.85 11.63 18.11
N VAL A 91 5.67 11.28 17.12
CA VAL A 91 5.31 11.33 15.70
C VAL A 91 4.97 9.92 15.22
N VAL A 92 3.76 9.73 14.71
CA VAL A 92 3.38 8.49 14.01
C VAL A 92 3.41 8.74 12.50
N ARG A 93 4.37 8.12 11.81
CA ARG A 93 4.40 8.05 10.35
C ARG A 93 3.56 6.85 9.90
N LEU A 94 2.33 7.11 9.52
CA LEU A 94 1.33 6.10 9.18
C LEU A 94 1.31 5.84 7.66
N LYS A 95 1.54 4.58 7.27
CA LYS A 95 1.70 4.15 5.87
C LYS A 95 0.65 3.08 5.53
N GLY A 96 0.04 3.16 4.35
CA GLY A 96 -0.91 2.14 3.90
C GLY A 96 -0.24 0.78 3.68
N GLY A 97 -0.96 -0.31 3.93
CA GLY A 97 -0.45 -1.67 3.85
C GLY A 97 0.51 -2.01 4.96
N ASP A 98 1.67 -2.57 4.63
CA ASP A 98 2.80 -2.86 5.52
C ASP A 98 3.99 -1.94 5.23
N VAL A 99 4.71 -1.54 6.28
CA VAL A 99 5.81 -0.57 6.17
C VAL A 99 7.08 -1.12 5.49
N SER A 100 7.24 -2.45 5.42
CA SER A 100 8.41 -3.10 4.82
C SER A 100 8.18 -3.54 3.38
N ILE A 101 6.92 -3.53 2.89
CA ILE A 101 6.58 -4.00 1.54
C ILE A 101 6.30 -2.81 0.61
N PHE A 102 7.23 -2.50 -0.29
CA PHE A 102 7.15 -1.45 -1.30
C PHE A 102 6.77 -0.05 -0.77
N SER A 103 7.19 0.27 0.46
CA SER A 103 6.82 1.50 1.16
C SER A 103 7.93 2.56 1.24
N ASN A 104 9.13 2.28 0.71
CA ASN A 104 10.31 3.17 0.77
C ASN A 104 10.68 3.62 2.20
N ILE A 105 10.69 2.69 3.16
CA ILE A 105 11.03 2.99 4.55
C ILE A 105 12.52 3.36 4.74
N LEU A 106 13.41 2.96 3.83
CA LEU A 106 14.85 3.10 3.98
C LEU A 106 15.29 4.56 4.16
N ASP A 107 14.77 5.47 3.32
CA ASP A 107 15.12 6.90 3.39
C ASP A 107 14.71 7.50 4.75
N GLU A 108 13.57 7.07 5.31
CA GLU A 108 13.07 7.51 6.60
C GLU A 108 13.96 6.97 7.74
N LEU A 109 14.34 5.69 7.68
CA LEU A 109 15.23 5.06 8.68
C LEU A 109 16.63 5.67 8.71
N GLN A 110 17.21 5.95 7.54
CA GLN A 110 18.54 6.56 7.45
C GLN A 110 18.57 7.91 8.18
N VAL A 111 17.62 8.78 7.88
CA VAL A 111 17.54 10.12 8.48
C VAL A 111 17.34 10.05 10.00
N LEU A 112 16.48 9.14 10.47
CA LEU A 112 16.25 8.97 11.91
C LEU A 112 17.52 8.47 12.63
N ALA A 113 18.22 7.48 12.04
CA ALA A 113 19.45 6.93 12.60
C ALA A 113 20.60 7.96 12.64
N GLU A 114 20.82 8.69 11.54
CA GLU A 114 21.85 9.74 11.44
C GLU A 114 21.65 10.85 12.47
N ASN A 115 20.39 11.21 12.74
CA ASN A 115 20.03 12.24 13.72
C ASN A 115 19.79 11.71 15.15
N LYS A 116 20.04 10.42 15.39
CA LYS A 116 19.87 9.75 16.71
C LYS A 116 18.46 9.92 17.29
N ILE A 117 17.44 10.00 16.43
CA ILE A 117 16.04 10.06 16.86
C ILE A 117 15.59 8.65 17.25
N PRO A 118 15.04 8.44 18.46
CA PRO A 118 14.44 7.17 18.84
C PRO A 118 13.30 6.80 17.89
N TYR A 119 13.31 5.57 17.36
CA TYR A 119 12.23 5.12 16.49
C TYR A 119 11.79 3.69 16.78
N GLU A 120 10.62 3.36 16.27
CA GLU A 120 10.05 2.01 16.31
C GLU A 120 9.34 1.71 14.99
N ILE A 121 9.39 0.44 14.56
CA ILE A 121 8.74 -0.04 13.34
C ILE A 121 7.60 -0.98 13.75
N ILE A 122 6.39 -0.73 13.26
CA ILE A 122 5.22 -1.56 13.53
C ILE A 122 4.70 -2.13 12.22
N PRO A 123 4.73 -3.46 12.04
CA PRO A 123 4.22 -4.11 10.84
C PRO A 123 2.70 -4.06 10.78
N GLY A 124 2.13 -4.36 9.61
CA GLY A 124 0.70 -4.48 9.40
C GLY A 124 0.34 -5.51 8.34
N VAL A 125 -0.96 -5.63 8.07
CA VAL A 125 -1.45 -6.49 7.00
C VAL A 125 -1.13 -5.84 5.66
N THR A 126 -0.25 -6.47 4.88
CA THR A 126 0.06 -5.99 3.53
C THR A 126 -1.14 -6.18 2.58
N ALA A 127 -1.24 -5.35 1.55
CA ALA A 127 -2.33 -5.42 0.58
C ALA A 127 -2.50 -6.81 -0.07
N ALA A 128 -1.41 -7.56 -0.29
CA ALA A 128 -1.49 -8.91 -0.82
C ALA A 128 -2.30 -9.86 0.07
N LEU A 129 -2.09 -9.82 1.39
CA LEU A 129 -2.79 -10.68 2.33
C LEU A 129 -4.26 -10.26 2.49
N GLY A 130 -4.53 -8.94 2.58
CA GLY A 130 -5.89 -8.43 2.63
C GLY A 130 -6.69 -8.78 1.38
N ALA A 131 -6.13 -8.53 0.20
CA ALA A 131 -6.76 -8.87 -1.08
C ALA A 131 -7.01 -10.37 -1.24
N ALA A 132 -6.03 -11.20 -0.87
CA ALA A 132 -6.13 -12.66 -0.92
C ALA A 132 -7.28 -13.18 -0.05
N ALA A 133 -7.40 -12.70 1.18
CA ALA A 133 -8.44 -13.09 2.11
C ALA A 133 -9.84 -12.67 1.61
N CYS A 134 -10.01 -11.39 1.23
CA CYS A 134 -11.29 -10.88 0.78
C CYS A 134 -11.74 -11.46 -0.57
N ALA A 135 -10.81 -11.81 -1.46
CA ALA A 135 -11.12 -12.47 -2.72
C ALA A 135 -11.19 -14.00 -2.62
N ALA A 136 -11.00 -14.60 -1.43
CA ALA A 136 -10.89 -16.06 -1.27
C ALA A 136 -9.87 -16.70 -2.23
N ILE A 137 -8.72 -16.04 -2.41
CA ILE A 137 -7.60 -16.52 -3.22
C ILE A 137 -6.41 -16.77 -2.30
N PRO A 138 -6.28 -17.93 -1.65
CA PRO A 138 -5.13 -18.21 -0.81
C PRO A 138 -3.86 -18.15 -1.64
N LEU A 139 -2.87 -17.33 -1.23
CA LEU A 139 -1.64 -17.13 -2.00
C LEU A 139 -0.79 -18.41 -2.07
N THR A 140 -0.97 -19.33 -1.13
CA THR A 140 -0.42 -20.69 -1.16
C THR A 140 -1.52 -21.68 -0.86
N ALA A 141 -1.56 -22.79 -1.61
CA ALA A 141 -2.50 -23.89 -1.37
C ALA A 141 -1.88 -25.20 -1.83
N ARG A 142 -2.12 -26.29 -1.07
CA ARG A 142 -1.61 -27.61 -1.42
C ARG A 142 -2.14 -28.03 -2.80
N GLY A 143 -1.27 -28.46 -3.68
CA GLY A 143 -1.60 -28.83 -5.06
C GLY A 143 -1.70 -27.66 -6.05
N TYR A 144 -1.61 -26.41 -5.59
CA TYR A 144 -1.66 -25.21 -6.43
C TYR A 144 -0.34 -24.44 -6.44
N ALA A 145 0.10 -23.93 -5.29
CA ALA A 145 1.34 -23.16 -5.16
C ALA A 145 1.92 -23.31 -3.76
N THR A 146 3.25 -23.44 -3.67
CA THR A 146 3.99 -23.55 -2.40
C THR A 146 4.78 -22.28 -2.05
N ALA A 147 4.89 -21.36 -3.01
CA ALA A 147 5.60 -20.10 -2.82
C ALA A 147 4.82 -18.91 -3.41
N VAL A 148 5.16 -17.71 -2.95
CA VAL A 148 4.59 -16.44 -3.40
C VAL A 148 5.72 -15.50 -3.75
N ARG A 149 5.62 -14.82 -4.89
CA ARG A 149 6.50 -13.72 -5.26
C ARG A 149 5.75 -12.41 -5.21
N LEU A 150 6.20 -11.49 -4.38
CA LEU A 150 5.70 -10.11 -4.32
C LEU A 150 6.54 -9.25 -5.27
N LEU A 151 5.89 -8.62 -6.22
CA LEU A 151 6.53 -7.99 -7.38
C LEU A 151 5.97 -6.58 -7.61
N THR A 152 6.77 -5.74 -8.28
CA THR A 152 6.30 -4.51 -8.94
C THR A 152 6.74 -4.56 -10.40
N TYR A 153 5.98 -3.91 -11.27
CA TYR A 153 6.36 -3.73 -12.66
C TYR A 153 5.90 -2.37 -13.17
N TYR A 154 6.83 -1.60 -13.68
CA TYR A 154 6.60 -0.30 -14.31
C TYR A 154 6.96 -0.35 -15.80
N LYS A 155 6.29 0.48 -16.63
CA LYS A 155 6.58 0.56 -18.08
C LYS A 155 8.03 0.95 -18.37
N SER A 156 8.66 1.70 -17.47
CA SER A 156 10.06 2.11 -17.54
C SER A 156 11.06 1.05 -17.09
N ASP A 157 10.60 -0.05 -16.51
CA ASP A 157 11.48 -1.07 -15.95
C ASP A 157 12.14 -1.86 -17.08
N ILE A 158 13.46 -1.91 -17.06
CA ILE A 158 14.26 -2.77 -17.93
C ILE A 158 14.36 -4.13 -17.27
N VAL A 159 13.40 -5.00 -17.58
CA VAL A 159 13.35 -6.36 -17.07
C VAL A 159 13.80 -7.31 -18.17
N SER A 160 14.80 -8.16 -17.87
CA SER A 160 15.39 -9.08 -18.86
C SER A 160 14.37 -10.12 -19.34
N ASP A 161 14.57 -10.60 -20.59
CA ASP A 161 13.77 -11.67 -21.13
C ASP A 161 13.89 -12.96 -20.30
N GLN A 162 15.06 -13.23 -19.76
CA GLN A 162 15.30 -14.39 -18.88
C GLN A 162 14.42 -14.33 -17.63
N TYR A 163 14.26 -13.17 -17.02
CA TYR A 163 13.40 -12.99 -15.84
C TYR A 163 11.93 -13.23 -16.18
N TRP A 164 11.46 -12.79 -17.36
CA TRP A 164 10.10 -13.06 -17.81
C TRP A 164 9.87 -14.54 -18.12
N GLN A 165 10.87 -15.25 -18.69
CA GLN A 165 10.84 -16.70 -18.88
C GLN A 165 10.71 -17.42 -17.53
N GLU A 166 11.46 -17.00 -16.52
CA GLU A 166 11.38 -17.55 -15.17
C GLU A 166 9.99 -17.33 -14.55
N LEU A 167 9.43 -16.10 -14.64
CA LEU A 167 8.09 -15.80 -14.14
C LEU A 167 6.99 -16.59 -14.88
N ALA A 168 7.13 -16.81 -16.18
CA ALA A 168 6.18 -17.59 -16.95
C ALA A 168 6.21 -19.09 -16.58
N ALA A 169 7.40 -19.64 -16.33
CA ALA A 169 7.62 -21.05 -16.03
C ALA A 169 7.30 -21.45 -14.58
N THR A 170 7.32 -20.48 -13.61
CA THR A 170 7.15 -20.82 -12.20
C THR A 170 5.75 -21.32 -11.86
N ASN A 171 5.65 -22.20 -10.85
CA ASN A 171 4.38 -22.57 -10.22
C ASN A 171 4.03 -21.69 -9.00
N ASP A 172 4.86 -20.72 -8.66
CA ASP A 172 4.59 -19.77 -7.58
C ASP A 172 3.36 -18.91 -7.92
N THR A 173 2.72 -18.38 -6.89
CA THR A 173 1.75 -17.31 -7.05
C THR A 173 2.50 -15.99 -7.23
N LEU A 174 2.22 -15.27 -8.31
CA LEU A 174 2.78 -13.97 -8.59
C LEU A 174 1.81 -12.89 -8.13
N VAL A 175 2.27 -11.94 -7.32
CA VAL A 175 1.46 -10.83 -6.83
C VAL A 175 2.14 -9.52 -7.22
N PHE A 176 1.52 -8.76 -8.12
CA PHE A 176 2.05 -7.49 -8.59
C PHE A 176 1.35 -6.32 -7.90
N TYR A 177 2.16 -5.49 -7.26
CA TYR A 177 1.76 -4.23 -6.67
C TYR A 177 1.90 -3.09 -7.67
N MET A 178 1.11 -2.02 -7.52
CA MET A 178 1.21 -0.79 -8.33
C MET A 178 1.19 -1.01 -9.85
N SER A 179 0.54 -2.08 -10.32
CA SER A 179 0.62 -2.53 -11.71
C SER A 179 -0.70 -2.52 -12.46
N ALA A 180 -1.74 -1.79 -11.98
CA ALA A 180 -3.02 -1.68 -12.67
C ALA A 180 -2.89 -1.13 -14.11
N GLU A 181 -2.06 -0.09 -14.28
CA GLU A 181 -1.83 0.53 -15.60
C GLU A 181 -0.90 -0.28 -16.51
N THR A 182 -0.28 -1.34 -16.00
CA THR A 182 0.69 -2.17 -16.72
C THR A 182 0.26 -3.63 -16.84
N VAL A 183 -0.93 -3.97 -16.35
CA VAL A 183 -1.42 -5.36 -16.31
C VAL A 183 -1.46 -6.03 -17.69
N GLU A 184 -1.91 -5.32 -18.73
CA GLU A 184 -1.90 -5.83 -20.10
C GLU A 184 -0.47 -6.17 -20.58
N GLY A 185 0.49 -5.32 -20.23
CA GLY A 185 1.91 -5.56 -20.53
C GLY A 185 2.46 -6.78 -19.81
N ILE A 186 2.09 -7.00 -18.54
CA ILE A 186 2.45 -8.19 -17.76
C ILE A 186 1.87 -9.44 -18.41
N VAL A 187 0.58 -9.43 -18.71
CA VAL A 187 -0.12 -10.54 -19.35
C VAL A 187 0.51 -10.89 -20.71
N SER A 188 0.71 -9.89 -21.56
CA SER A 188 1.31 -10.07 -22.88
C SER A 188 2.72 -10.68 -22.81
N LYS A 189 3.54 -10.23 -21.86
CA LYS A 189 4.88 -10.80 -21.64
C LYS A 189 4.82 -12.23 -21.13
N LEU A 190 4.01 -12.54 -20.14
CA LEU A 190 3.86 -13.89 -19.61
C LEU A 190 3.36 -14.86 -20.69
N ILE A 191 2.38 -14.47 -21.52
CA ILE A 191 1.91 -15.26 -22.66
C ILE A 191 3.02 -15.47 -23.68
N ARG A 192 3.77 -14.42 -24.05
CA ARG A 192 4.89 -14.50 -24.99
C ARG A 192 5.95 -15.51 -24.53
N TYR A 193 6.19 -15.64 -23.25
CA TYR A 193 7.17 -16.55 -22.67
C TYR A 193 6.57 -17.90 -22.23
N GLY A 194 5.35 -18.21 -22.67
CA GLY A 194 4.76 -19.54 -22.55
C GLY A 194 4.21 -19.88 -21.17
N VAL A 195 3.60 -18.91 -20.48
CA VAL A 195 2.91 -19.17 -19.21
C VAL A 195 1.90 -20.33 -19.35
N GLY A 196 1.81 -21.18 -18.32
CA GLY A 196 0.92 -22.34 -18.33
C GLY A 196 -0.55 -21.96 -18.55
N ARG A 197 -1.27 -22.76 -19.35
CA ARG A 197 -2.69 -22.54 -19.67
C ARG A 197 -3.63 -22.72 -18.48
N ASP A 198 -3.16 -23.32 -17.41
CA ASP A 198 -3.85 -23.48 -16.13
C ASP A 198 -3.70 -22.28 -15.18
N LYS A 199 -2.93 -21.27 -15.59
CA LYS A 199 -2.80 -20.03 -14.84
C LYS A 199 -3.98 -19.11 -15.11
N ARG A 200 -4.46 -18.52 -14.02
CA ARG A 200 -5.49 -17.48 -14.03
C ARG A 200 -4.95 -16.19 -13.47
N ILE A 201 -5.63 -15.11 -13.75
CA ILE A 201 -5.34 -13.77 -13.25
C ILE A 201 -6.54 -13.23 -12.49
N ALA A 202 -6.28 -12.55 -11.40
CA ALA A 202 -7.24 -11.71 -10.69
C ALA A 202 -6.69 -10.28 -10.61
N VAL A 203 -7.52 -9.29 -10.94
CA VAL A 203 -7.28 -7.88 -10.62
C VAL A 203 -8.25 -7.51 -9.51
N ILE A 204 -7.71 -7.06 -8.37
CA ILE A 204 -8.49 -6.73 -7.20
C ILE A 204 -8.33 -5.23 -6.94
N GLU A 205 -9.40 -4.46 -7.17
CA GLU A 205 -9.47 -3.03 -6.93
C GLU A 205 -9.85 -2.78 -5.48
N GLN A 206 -9.18 -1.85 -4.83
CA GLN A 206 -9.53 -1.31 -3.51
C GLN A 206 -9.85 -2.40 -2.46
N ALA A 207 -9.01 -3.44 -2.43
CA ALA A 207 -9.21 -4.59 -1.55
C ALA A 207 -9.48 -4.18 -0.09
N THR A 208 -10.34 -4.94 0.58
CA THR A 208 -10.77 -4.74 1.99
C THR A 208 -11.61 -3.48 2.23
N THR A 209 -12.01 -2.77 1.19
CA THR A 209 -12.90 -1.61 1.33
C THR A 209 -14.32 -1.93 0.88
N PRO A 210 -15.32 -1.12 1.24
CA PRO A 210 -16.70 -1.29 0.75
C PRO A 210 -16.86 -1.23 -0.78
N PHE A 211 -15.85 -0.71 -1.50
CA PHE A 211 -15.86 -0.59 -2.96
C PHE A 211 -14.95 -1.59 -3.65
N GLN A 212 -14.62 -2.69 -2.98
CA GLN A 212 -13.81 -3.75 -3.56
C GLN A 212 -14.47 -4.34 -4.81
N GLN A 213 -13.65 -4.55 -5.85
CA GLN A 213 -14.01 -5.28 -7.06
C GLN A 213 -12.97 -6.36 -7.33
N VAL A 214 -13.43 -7.55 -7.69
CA VAL A 214 -12.58 -8.68 -8.09
C VAL A 214 -12.93 -9.08 -9.52
N HIS A 215 -11.94 -9.02 -10.41
CA HIS A 215 -12.05 -9.38 -11.82
C HIS A 215 -11.15 -10.58 -12.08
N THR A 216 -11.71 -11.72 -12.47
CA THR A 216 -10.94 -12.95 -12.73
C THR A 216 -11.12 -13.44 -14.16
N ALA A 217 -10.04 -13.95 -14.75
CA ALA A 217 -10.06 -14.58 -16.06
C ALA A 217 -8.99 -15.69 -16.16
N ASN A 218 -9.10 -16.56 -17.19
CA ASN A 218 -7.91 -17.24 -17.66
C ASN A 218 -6.91 -16.21 -18.20
N ILE A 219 -5.60 -16.41 -17.98
CA ILE A 219 -4.60 -15.41 -18.38
C ILE A 219 -4.62 -15.16 -19.90
N TYR A 220 -4.97 -16.15 -20.71
CA TYR A 220 -5.05 -16.03 -22.16
C TYR A 220 -6.29 -15.27 -22.65
N ASP A 221 -7.34 -15.21 -21.84
CA ASP A 221 -8.60 -14.53 -22.16
C ASP A 221 -8.67 -13.12 -21.56
N PHE A 222 -7.68 -12.75 -20.74
CA PHE A 222 -7.70 -11.48 -19.99
C PHE A 222 -7.89 -10.26 -20.89
N ASN A 223 -7.11 -10.14 -21.97
CA ASN A 223 -7.17 -8.97 -22.84
C ASN A 223 -8.50 -8.88 -23.60
N SER A 224 -9.12 -10.02 -23.98
CA SER A 224 -10.43 -10.02 -24.63
C SER A 224 -11.57 -9.65 -23.68
N GLN A 225 -11.43 -9.94 -22.38
CA GLN A 225 -12.46 -9.65 -21.39
C GLN A 225 -12.30 -8.28 -20.76
N PHE A 226 -11.08 -7.82 -20.54
CA PHE A 226 -10.76 -6.64 -19.71
C PHE A 226 -9.79 -5.65 -20.35
N GLY A 227 -9.35 -5.86 -21.61
CA GLY A 227 -8.33 -5.01 -22.25
C GLY A 227 -8.77 -3.54 -22.43
N GLU A 228 -10.06 -3.26 -22.50
CA GLU A 228 -10.59 -1.89 -22.57
C GLU A 228 -10.92 -1.31 -21.17
N MET A 229 -10.73 -2.11 -20.10
CA MET A 229 -11.13 -1.72 -18.77
C MET A 229 -10.02 -0.92 -18.07
N SER A 230 -10.36 0.23 -17.54
CA SER A 230 -9.50 0.99 -16.64
C SER A 230 -9.75 0.58 -15.20
N PHE A 231 -8.74 0.04 -14.53
CA PHE A 231 -8.84 -0.37 -13.13
C PHE A 231 -8.58 0.79 -12.17
N LEU A 232 -9.41 0.88 -11.12
CA LEU A 232 -9.27 1.89 -10.08
C LEU A 232 -8.05 1.59 -9.18
N SER A 233 -7.30 2.62 -8.85
CA SER A 233 -6.18 2.53 -7.89
C SER A 233 -6.65 2.86 -6.46
N PRO A 234 -6.16 2.15 -5.42
CA PRO A 234 -5.16 1.08 -5.48
C PRO A 234 -5.75 -0.24 -5.99
N SER A 235 -4.94 -0.99 -6.72
CA SER A 235 -5.28 -2.34 -7.15
C SER A 235 -4.10 -3.28 -7.08
N LEU A 236 -4.40 -4.56 -6.97
CA LEU A 236 -3.44 -5.64 -6.89
C LEU A 236 -3.72 -6.67 -7.98
N VAL A 237 -2.67 -7.23 -8.57
CA VAL A 237 -2.80 -8.29 -9.58
C VAL A 237 -2.24 -9.59 -9.02
N ILE A 238 -3.04 -10.64 -9.00
CA ILE A 238 -2.64 -11.99 -8.58
C ILE A 238 -2.68 -12.93 -9.78
N ILE A 239 -1.59 -13.62 -10.06
CA ILE A 239 -1.49 -14.58 -11.17
C ILE A 239 -1.03 -15.92 -10.62
N GLY A 240 -1.78 -16.98 -10.93
CA GLY A 240 -1.46 -18.35 -10.49
C GLY A 240 -2.64 -19.30 -10.62
N LYS A 241 -2.38 -20.57 -10.35
CA LYS A 241 -3.45 -21.61 -10.30
C LYS A 241 -4.44 -21.35 -9.15
N VAL A 242 -3.97 -20.73 -8.06
CA VAL A 242 -4.78 -20.42 -6.87
C VAL A 242 -5.97 -19.51 -7.17
N VAL A 243 -5.89 -18.69 -8.23
CA VAL A 243 -6.98 -17.79 -8.62
C VAL A 243 -8.27 -18.54 -8.97
N ALA A 244 -8.17 -19.79 -9.45
CA ALA A 244 -9.32 -20.63 -9.71
C ALA A 244 -10.17 -20.89 -8.46
N LEU A 245 -9.58 -20.83 -7.28
CA LEU A 245 -10.28 -21.05 -6.01
C LEU A 245 -11.31 -19.95 -5.69
N HIS A 246 -11.15 -18.75 -6.26
CA HIS A 246 -12.14 -17.69 -6.14
C HIS A 246 -13.55 -18.13 -6.56
N GLU A 247 -13.67 -18.81 -7.68
CA GLU A 247 -14.98 -19.25 -8.20
C GLU A 247 -15.73 -20.18 -7.23
N GLN A 248 -14.99 -20.96 -6.45
CA GLN A 248 -15.55 -21.93 -5.51
C GLN A 248 -15.77 -21.35 -4.11
N PHE A 249 -14.92 -20.42 -3.68
CA PHE A 249 -14.84 -20.02 -2.27
C PHE A 249 -15.12 -18.55 -2.04
N ALA A 250 -15.44 -17.74 -3.07
CA ALA A 250 -15.78 -16.34 -2.88
C ALA A 250 -16.91 -16.17 -1.86
N TRP A 251 -16.63 -15.40 -0.81
CA TRP A 251 -17.55 -15.14 0.30
C TRP A 251 -18.00 -13.68 0.36
N LEU A 252 -17.29 -12.79 -0.36
CA LEU A 252 -17.68 -11.40 -0.58
C LEU A 252 -18.10 -11.22 -2.03
N THR A 253 -19.20 -10.52 -2.24
CA THR A 253 -19.62 -10.08 -3.57
C THR A 253 -18.94 -8.76 -3.93
N ASN A 254 -18.73 -8.53 -5.23
CA ASN A 254 -18.30 -7.24 -5.70
C ASN A 254 -19.28 -6.14 -5.28
N SER A 255 -18.78 -4.96 -4.92
CA SER A 255 -19.61 -3.81 -4.63
C SER A 255 -20.50 -3.47 -5.84
N ALA A 256 -21.76 -3.12 -5.58
CA ALA A 256 -22.63 -2.59 -6.62
C ALA A 256 -22.19 -1.21 -7.12
N GLU A 257 -21.44 -0.48 -6.28
CA GLU A 257 -20.93 0.86 -6.56
C GLU A 257 -19.44 0.81 -6.89
N ARG A 258 -19.04 1.58 -7.89
CA ARG A 258 -17.64 1.71 -8.30
C ARG A 258 -17.14 3.11 -7.98
N GLN A 259 -16.88 3.37 -6.70
CA GLN A 259 -16.43 4.66 -6.20
C GLN A 259 -14.96 4.60 -5.75
N GLN A 260 -14.33 5.78 -5.70
CA GLN A 260 -12.96 5.91 -5.17
C GLN A 260 -13.00 6.05 -3.65
N TYR A 261 -12.50 5.04 -2.93
CA TYR A 261 -12.46 5.03 -1.46
C TYR A 261 -11.34 5.92 -0.91
N PHE A 262 -10.15 5.82 -1.49
CA PHE A 262 -8.99 6.58 -1.02
C PHE A 262 -8.96 7.97 -1.65
N LYS A 263 -8.61 8.99 -0.86
CA LYS A 263 -8.61 10.39 -1.32
C LYS A 263 -7.69 10.62 -2.52
N PRO A 264 -8.13 11.33 -3.56
CA PRO A 264 -7.24 11.83 -4.62
C PRO A 264 -6.22 12.82 -4.06
N VAL A 265 -5.00 12.83 -4.59
CA VAL A 265 -3.93 13.74 -4.13
C VAL A 265 -4.27 15.22 -4.29
N ALA A 266 -5.03 15.60 -5.32
CA ALA A 266 -5.45 17.00 -5.53
C ALA A 266 -6.26 17.56 -4.35
N SER A 267 -7.07 16.74 -3.66
CA SER A 267 -7.83 17.15 -2.47
C SER A 267 -6.95 17.33 -1.23
N LEU A 268 -5.75 16.75 -1.21
CA LEU A 268 -4.81 16.85 -0.09
C LEU A 268 -3.98 18.14 -0.15
N GLN A 269 -3.63 18.61 -1.36
CA GLN A 269 -2.86 19.85 -1.54
C GLN A 269 -3.62 21.10 -1.10
N ASN A 270 -4.93 21.14 -1.31
CA ASN A 270 -5.77 22.26 -0.87
C ASN A 270 -5.79 22.38 0.66
N ASN A 271 -5.70 21.27 1.39
CA ASN A 271 -5.65 21.27 2.86
C ASN A 271 -4.27 21.73 3.41
N ILE A 272 -3.18 21.36 2.73
CA ILE A 272 -1.82 21.81 3.12
C ILE A 272 -1.68 23.32 2.91
N ASN A 273 -2.15 23.84 1.77
CA ASN A 273 -2.10 25.27 1.47
C ASN A 273 -3.00 26.10 2.41
N ASN A 274 -4.16 25.58 2.79
CA ASN A 274 -5.04 26.25 3.75
C ASN A 274 -4.46 26.27 5.17
N ASN A 275 -3.79 25.19 5.60
CA ASN A 275 -3.11 25.17 6.91
C ASN A 275 -1.89 26.07 6.94
N GLN A 276 -1.10 26.15 5.86
CA GLN A 276 0.03 27.07 5.78
C GLN A 276 -0.42 28.55 5.79
N GLN A 277 -1.51 28.89 5.11
CA GLN A 277 -2.09 30.23 5.14
C GLN A 277 -2.68 30.59 6.52
N ALA A 278 -3.25 29.63 7.24
CA ALA A 278 -3.77 29.84 8.59
C ALA A 278 -2.67 30.07 9.63
N HIS A 279 -1.47 29.53 9.42
CA HIS A 279 -0.31 29.80 10.28
C HIS A 279 0.38 31.13 9.99
N VAL A 280 0.37 31.60 8.73
CA VAL A 280 0.93 32.90 8.33
C VAL A 280 0.03 34.07 8.75
N SER A 281 -1.28 33.86 8.89
CA SER A 281 -2.23 34.89 9.33
C SER A 281 -2.35 35.06 10.86
N ARG A 282 -1.58 34.29 11.64
CA ARG A 282 -1.54 34.37 13.13
C ARG A 282 -0.16 34.77 13.69
N ALA A 283 0.76 35.20 12.85
CA ALA A 283 2.08 35.75 13.24
C ALA A 283 2.09 37.28 13.19
#